data_ff967132ea3293750b47017a11ea04e8
#
_entry.id   ff967132ea3293750b47017a11ea04e8
#
_cell.length_a   1.000
_cell.length_b   1.000
_cell.length_c   1.000
_cell.angle_alpha   90.00
_cell.angle_beta   90.00
_cell.angle_gamma   90.00
#
_symmetry.space_group_name_H-M   'P 1'
#
loop_
_entity.id
_entity.type
_entity.pdbx_description
1 polymer ?
#
loop_
_entity_poly.entity_id
_entity_poly.type
_entity_poly.pdbx_seq_one_letter_code
_entity_poly.pdbx_strand_id
1 'polypeptide(L)'
;MEKNIIKVEKVKKYFSEILVLNDVSLKIQRSNVVVICGPSGCGKSTLLRCINGLEGLNSGDIIINEKSILDKKNLRAIRLDLGMVFQQFNLFPHKTVLENIILSPIINLGVNKDEAIVNGRKLLERVGILQKENQFPSSLSGGQQQRVAIARGLAMQPKIMMFDEPTSALDPEMIKEVLDVMIELAHDGMTMIVVTHEMGFAKEVADKIVMMDEGKIIEESIPNEFFGSPKKDRTKHFLSKILK
;
A
#
# COMPACT_ATOMS: atom_id res chain seq x y z
N MET A 1 -13.64 21.01 -6.92
CA MET A 1 -12.21 20.72 -6.61
C MET A 1 -12.16 19.41 -5.84
N GLU A 2 -11.55 18.38 -6.40
CA GLU A 2 -11.36 17.10 -5.71
C GLU A 2 -10.46 17.32 -4.51
N LYS A 3 -10.93 16.85 -3.34
CA LYS A 3 -10.27 17.10 -2.08
C LYS A 3 -9.13 16.08 -1.88
N ASN A 4 -7.91 16.56 -1.66
CA ASN A 4 -6.80 15.66 -1.32
C ASN A 4 -7.12 14.88 -0.04
N ILE A 5 -7.05 13.55 -0.12
CA ILE A 5 -7.24 12.67 1.05
C ILE A 5 -5.96 12.52 1.86
N ILE A 6 -4.79 12.61 1.19
CA ILE A 6 -3.48 12.63 1.83
C ILE A 6 -2.69 13.84 1.36
N LYS A 7 -2.03 14.53 2.31
CA LYS A 7 -1.02 15.55 2.04
C LYS A 7 0.22 15.24 2.85
N VAL A 8 1.33 15.06 2.17
CA VAL A 8 2.68 14.97 2.74
C VAL A 8 3.34 16.33 2.53
N GLU A 9 3.79 16.98 3.59
CA GLU A 9 4.29 18.35 3.54
C GLU A 9 5.71 18.44 4.11
N LYS A 10 6.71 18.58 3.22
CA LYS A 10 8.14 18.78 3.53
C LYS A 10 8.69 17.80 4.57
N VAL A 11 8.34 16.52 4.41
CA VAL A 11 8.71 15.48 5.36
C VAL A 11 10.20 15.16 5.27
N LYS A 12 10.85 15.15 6.46
CA LYS A 12 12.20 14.63 6.65
C LYS A 12 12.18 13.50 7.66
N LYS A 13 12.95 12.44 7.36
CA LYS A 13 13.15 11.30 8.25
C LYS A 13 14.61 10.92 8.30
N TYR A 14 15.12 10.79 9.53
CA TYR A 14 16.44 10.27 9.81
C TYR A 14 16.32 8.92 10.54
N PHE A 15 17.23 8.01 10.24
CA PHE A 15 17.55 6.88 11.11
C PHE A 15 18.99 7.11 11.61
N SER A 16 19.14 7.37 12.91
CA SER A 16 20.38 7.90 13.48
C SER A 16 20.83 9.15 12.72
N GLU A 17 21.96 9.14 12.06
CA GLU A 17 22.51 10.26 11.28
C GLU A 17 22.18 10.18 9.78
N ILE A 18 21.56 9.08 9.32
CA ILE A 18 21.27 8.86 7.91
C ILE A 18 19.94 9.52 7.54
N LEU A 19 19.99 10.50 6.63
CA LEU A 19 18.81 11.15 6.07
C LEU A 19 18.18 10.24 5.00
N VAL A 20 17.01 9.67 5.31
CA VAL A 20 16.31 8.72 4.43
C VAL A 20 15.18 9.39 3.65
N LEU A 21 14.49 10.38 4.22
CA LEU A 21 13.55 11.23 3.50
C LEU A 21 14.00 12.67 3.62
N ASN A 22 14.10 13.37 2.50
CA ASN A 22 14.64 14.72 2.39
C ASN A 22 13.65 15.67 1.70
N ASP A 23 12.87 16.38 2.51
CA ASP A 23 11.92 17.41 2.06
C ASP A 23 10.85 16.86 1.09
N VAL A 24 10.32 15.67 1.42
CA VAL A 24 9.32 15.00 0.58
C VAL A 24 7.96 15.67 0.71
N SER A 25 7.36 16.03 -0.41
CA SER A 25 6.00 16.57 -0.48
C SER A 25 5.21 15.84 -1.56
N LEU A 26 3.98 15.39 -1.22
CA LEU A 26 3.12 14.62 -2.12
C LEU A 26 1.65 14.88 -1.79
N LYS A 27 0.80 14.96 -2.81
CA LYS A 27 -0.65 15.07 -2.65
C LYS A 27 -1.34 13.93 -3.37
N ILE A 28 -2.29 13.29 -2.69
CA ILE A 28 -3.07 12.16 -3.21
C ILE A 28 -4.55 12.50 -3.10
N GLN A 29 -5.27 12.36 -4.19
CA GLN A 29 -6.72 12.59 -4.27
C GLN A 29 -7.48 11.30 -3.94
N ARG A 30 -8.78 11.42 -3.62
CA ARG A 30 -9.66 10.26 -3.45
C ARG A 30 -9.76 9.49 -4.75
N SER A 31 -9.91 8.17 -4.63
CA SER A 31 -10.02 7.23 -5.75
C SER A 31 -8.82 7.21 -6.70
N ASN A 32 -7.71 7.89 -6.35
CA ASN A 32 -6.49 7.81 -7.14
C ASN A 32 -5.62 6.60 -6.74
N VAL A 33 -5.05 5.97 -7.73
CA VAL A 33 -3.96 5.01 -7.60
C VAL A 33 -2.63 5.73 -7.83
N VAL A 34 -1.84 5.88 -6.76
CA VAL A 34 -0.50 6.47 -6.82
C VAL A 34 0.55 5.39 -6.69
N VAL A 35 1.34 5.20 -7.74
CA VAL A 35 2.47 4.25 -7.72
C VAL A 35 3.75 5.00 -7.39
N ILE A 36 4.50 4.50 -6.40
CA ILE A 36 5.80 5.01 -6.00
C ILE A 36 6.86 4.01 -6.45
N CYS A 37 7.77 4.44 -7.32
CA CYS A 37 8.88 3.62 -7.82
C CYS A 37 10.24 4.30 -7.58
N GLY A 38 11.33 3.56 -7.82
CA GLY A 38 12.68 4.05 -7.65
C GLY A 38 13.64 2.97 -7.17
N PRO A 39 14.95 3.23 -7.11
CA PRO A 39 15.96 2.28 -6.68
C PRO A 39 15.70 1.73 -5.27
N SER A 40 16.25 0.54 -4.98
CA SER A 40 16.22 0.01 -3.61
C SER A 40 16.96 0.96 -2.65
N GLY A 41 16.42 1.11 -1.43
CA GLY A 41 17.00 2.00 -0.42
C GLY A 41 16.72 3.50 -0.58
N CYS A 42 16.00 3.95 -1.64
CA CYS A 42 15.72 5.38 -1.84
C CYS A 42 14.61 5.97 -0.93
N GLY A 43 14.05 5.20 0.02
CA GLY A 43 13.11 5.70 1.02
C GLY A 43 11.62 5.42 0.77
N LYS A 44 11.24 4.66 -0.27
CA LYS A 44 9.83 4.36 -0.63
C LYS A 44 9.04 3.75 0.52
N SER A 45 9.51 2.61 1.05
CA SER A 45 8.86 1.93 2.18
C SER A 45 8.86 2.78 3.45
N THR A 46 9.91 3.59 3.65
CA THR A 46 9.97 4.54 4.77
C THR A 46 8.89 5.60 4.65
N LEU A 47 8.68 6.17 3.44
CA LEU A 47 7.60 7.13 3.20
C LEU A 47 6.23 6.49 3.49
N LEU A 48 5.99 5.27 3.02
CA LEU A 48 4.75 4.55 3.26
C LEU A 48 4.51 4.31 4.76
N ARG A 49 5.55 3.91 5.50
CA ARG A 49 5.49 3.71 6.97
C ARG A 49 5.30 5.01 7.74
N CYS A 50 5.84 6.13 7.25
CA CYS A 50 5.57 7.46 7.80
C CYS A 50 4.09 7.83 7.59
N ILE A 51 3.52 7.58 6.40
CA ILE A 51 2.10 7.85 6.12
C ILE A 51 1.19 7.05 7.06
N ASN A 52 1.53 5.77 7.34
CA ASN A 52 0.76 4.94 8.28
C ASN A 52 1.01 5.31 9.77
N GLY A 53 1.94 6.21 10.05
CA GLY A 53 2.34 6.56 11.42
C GLY A 53 3.05 5.40 12.15
N LEU A 54 3.61 4.42 11.41
CA LEU A 54 4.49 3.39 11.95
C LEU A 54 5.88 3.95 12.24
N GLU A 55 6.31 4.92 11.43
CA GLU A 55 7.55 5.65 11.62
C GLU A 55 7.24 7.12 11.93
N GLY A 56 7.87 7.67 12.97
CA GLY A 56 7.76 9.09 13.33
C GLY A 56 8.55 9.98 12.36
N LEU A 57 8.12 11.22 12.21
CA LEU A 57 8.80 12.25 11.41
C LEU A 57 9.83 13.02 12.24
N ASN A 58 10.89 13.49 11.59
CA ASN A 58 11.83 14.45 12.19
C ASN A 58 11.41 15.90 11.88
N SER A 59 10.80 16.16 10.72
CA SER A 59 10.17 17.44 10.40
C SER A 59 9.12 17.27 9.30
N GLY A 60 8.32 18.31 9.06
CA GLY A 60 7.19 18.29 8.16
C GLY A 60 5.95 17.71 8.83
N ASP A 61 4.89 17.48 8.06
CA ASP A 61 3.64 16.86 8.53
C ASP A 61 3.05 15.95 7.45
N ILE A 62 2.22 15.02 7.89
CA ILE A 62 1.36 14.21 7.01
C ILE A 62 -0.07 14.34 7.50
N ILE A 63 -0.93 14.82 6.61
CA ILE A 63 -2.35 15.06 6.90
C ILE A 63 -3.16 14.03 6.13
N ILE A 64 -3.96 13.23 6.82
CA ILE A 64 -4.80 12.18 6.25
C ILE A 64 -6.25 12.46 6.65
N ASN A 65 -7.10 12.62 5.64
CA ASN A 65 -8.51 12.92 5.84
C ASN A 65 -8.70 14.08 6.84
N GLU A 66 -7.92 15.17 6.62
CA GLU A 66 -7.89 16.41 7.44
C GLU A 66 -7.30 16.25 8.86
N LYS A 67 -6.73 15.11 9.19
CA LYS A 67 -6.12 14.83 10.50
C LYS A 67 -4.61 14.74 10.36
N SER A 68 -3.86 15.54 11.12
CA SER A 68 -2.39 15.45 11.20
C SER A 68 -1.97 14.21 11.99
N ILE A 69 -0.93 13.51 11.50
CA ILE A 69 -0.32 12.37 12.20
C ILE A 69 0.52 12.80 13.41
N LEU A 70 0.90 14.06 13.49
CA LEU A 70 1.65 14.59 14.62
C LEU A 70 0.81 14.69 15.89
N ASP A 71 -0.51 14.85 15.74
CA ASP A 71 -1.43 14.76 16.86
C ASP A 71 -1.72 13.28 17.19
N LYS A 72 -1.13 12.80 18.28
CA LYS A 72 -1.30 11.41 18.75
C LYS A 72 -2.75 10.99 18.95
N LYS A 73 -3.66 11.93 19.24
CA LYS A 73 -5.10 11.67 19.38
C LYS A 73 -5.73 11.21 18.08
N ASN A 74 -5.18 11.62 16.95
CA ASN A 74 -5.68 11.27 15.62
C ASN A 74 -5.21 9.90 15.14
N LEU A 75 -4.07 9.38 15.64
CA LEU A 75 -3.41 8.19 15.10
C LEU A 75 -4.32 6.96 15.03
N ARG A 76 -5.15 6.74 16.06
CA ARG A 76 -6.10 5.61 16.03
C ARG A 76 -7.11 5.76 14.90
N ALA A 77 -7.70 6.94 14.75
CA ALA A 77 -8.69 7.20 13.70
C ALA A 77 -8.07 7.14 12.30
N ILE A 78 -6.84 7.67 12.16
CA ILE A 78 -6.08 7.60 10.91
C ILE A 78 -5.81 6.13 10.53
N ARG A 79 -5.34 5.30 11.47
CA ARG A 79 -5.05 3.88 11.21
C ARG A 79 -6.27 3.05 10.87
N LEU A 80 -7.46 3.43 11.33
CA LEU A 80 -8.71 2.80 10.93
C LEU A 80 -9.09 3.14 9.47
N ASP A 81 -8.70 4.32 8.99
CA ASP A 81 -8.92 4.75 7.59
C ASP A 81 -7.89 4.14 6.62
N LEU A 82 -6.81 3.48 7.14
CA LEU A 82 -5.69 2.96 6.35
C LEU A 82 -5.61 1.43 6.44
N GLY A 83 -5.67 0.74 5.30
CA GLY A 83 -5.26 -0.65 5.18
C GLY A 83 -3.80 -0.72 4.71
N MET A 84 -3.00 -1.62 5.28
CA MET A 84 -1.61 -1.81 4.85
C MET A 84 -1.30 -3.28 4.59
N VAL A 85 -0.71 -3.51 3.43
CA VAL A 85 -0.21 -4.80 2.97
C VAL A 85 1.30 -4.68 2.84
N PHE A 86 2.03 -5.55 3.53
CA PHE A 86 3.49 -5.55 3.58
C PHE A 86 4.09 -6.53 2.59
N GLN A 87 5.36 -6.37 2.30
CA GLN A 87 6.18 -7.32 1.54
C GLN A 87 6.18 -8.72 2.19
N GLN A 88 6.33 -8.78 3.52
CA GLN A 88 6.08 -9.99 4.29
C GLN A 88 4.58 -10.02 4.64
N PHE A 89 3.94 -11.15 4.49
CA PHE A 89 2.48 -11.29 4.63
C PHE A 89 1.97 -10.92 6.02
N ASN A 90 2.81 -11.12 7.05
CA ASN A 90 2.54 -10.80 8.46
C ASN A 90 1.20 -11.39 8.97
N LEU A 91 0.85 -12.59 8.48
CA LEU A 91 -0.32 -13.30 8.97
C LEU A 91 -0.03 -13.88 10.35
N PHE A 92 -1.07 -13.98 11.17
CA PHE A 92 -0.99 -14.66 12.47
C PHE A 92 -0.87 -16.17 12.24
N PRO A 93 0.29 -16.80 12.52
CA PRO A 93 0.54 -18.19 12.12
C PRO A 93 -0.32 -19.21 12.90
N HIS A 94 -0.80 -18.84 14.07
CA HIS A 94 -1.65 -19.65 14.96
C HIS A 94 -3.15 -19.42 14.76
N LYS A 95 -3.53 -18.65 13.74
CA LYS A 95 -4.90 -18.35 13.35
C LYS A 95 -5.19 -18.92 11.97
N THR A 96 -6.40 -19.39 11.76
CA THR A 96 -6.85 -19.79 10.42
C THR A 96 -6.91 -18.59 9.47
N VAL A 97 -7.07 -18.84 8.20
CA VAL A 97 -7.27 -17.81 7.16
C VAL A 97 -8.44 -16.89 7.52
N LEU A 98 -9.59 -17.46 7.84
CA LEU A 98 -10.77 -16.68 8.21
C LEU A 98 -10.53 -15.88 9.51
N GLU A 99 -9.92 -16.51 10.53
CA GLU A 99 -9.62 -15.82 11.78
C GLU A 99 -8.64 -14.65 11.60
N ASN A 100 -7.68 -14.74 10.67
CA ASN A 100 -6.80 -13.63 10.32
C ASN A 100 -7.57 -12.41 9.81
N ILE A 101 -8.66 -12.62 9.08
CA ILE A 101 -9.46 -11.56 8.47
C ILE A 101 -10.41 -10.94 9.49
N ILE A 102 -11.12 -11.76 10.28
CA ILE A 102 -12.20 -11.28 11.15
C ILE A 102 -11.73 -10.70 12.48
N LEU A 103 -10.49 -10.98 12.89
CA LEU A 103 -9.98 -10.59 14.21
C LEU A 103 -10.03 -9.07 14.42
N SER A 104 -9.48 -8.30 13.47
CA SER A 104 -9.41 -6.86 13.59
C SER A 104 -10.77 -6.16 13.58
N PRO A 105 -11.72 -6.49 12.70
CA PRO A 105 -13.09 -5.94 12.76
C PRO A 105 -13.78 -6.19 14.11
N ILE A 106 -13.65 -7.39 14.66
CA ILE A 106 -14.27 -7.72 15.96
C ILE A 106 -13.65 -6.85 17.07
N ILE A 107 -12.32 -6.77 17.15
CA ILE A 107 -11.62 -6.09 18.25
C ILE A 107 -11.71 -4.55 18.12
N ASN A 108 -11.50 -4.02 16.91
CA ASN A 108 -11.30 -2.58 16.73
C ASN A 108 -12.57 -1.83 16.33
N LEU A 109 -13.52 -2.50 15.64
CA LEU A 109 -14.78 -1.90 15.20
C LEU A 109 -15.98 -2.40 16.03
N GLY A 110 -15.81 -3.43 16.88
CA GLY A 110 -16.90 -4.00 17.66
C GLY A 110 -17.92 -4.77 16.82
N VAL A 111 -17.55 -5.22 15.62
CA VAL A 111 -18.42 -5.99 14.73
C VAL A 111 -18.78 -7.32 15.40
N ASN A 112 -20.06 -7.74 15.33
CA ASN A 112 -20.47 -9.05 15.82
C ASN A 112 -19.73 -10.17 15.09
N LYS A 113 -19.42 -11.26 15.79
CA LYS A 113 -18.63 -12.37 15.24
C LYS A 113 -19.28 -13.01 14.00
N ASP A 114 -20.60 -13.21 14.02
CA ASP A 114 -21.29 -13.85 12.90
C ASP A 114 -21.30 -12.93 11.67
N GLU A 115 -21.49 -11.63 11.86
CA GLU A 115 -21.36 -10.62 10.81
C GLU A 115 -19.93 -10.56 10.25
N ALA A 116 -18.92 -10.58 11.12
CA ALA A 116 -17.51 -10.61 10.71
C ALA A 116 -17.19 -11.86 9.88
N ILE A 117 -17.73 -13.03 10.23
CA ILE A 117 -17.59 -14.27 9.47
C ILE A 117 -18.20 -14.13 8.07
N VAL A 118 -19.44 -13.63 7.98
CA VAL A 118 -20.11 -13.41 6.69
C VAL A 118 -19.30 -12.46 5.79
N ASN A 119 -18.85 -11.33 6.35
CA ASN A 119 -18.04 -10.36 5.62
C ASN A 119 -16.65 -10.92 5.25
N GLY A 120 -16.02 -11.66 6.17
CA GLY A 120 -14.74 -12.31 5.93
C GLY A 120 -14.80 -13.32 4.77
N ARG A 121 -15.86 -14.13 4.70
CA ARG A 121 -16.08 -15.07 3.60
C ARG A 121 -16.27 -14.38 2.25
N LYS A 122 -17.03 -13.28 2.20
CA LYS A 122 -17.16 -12.46 0.98
C LYS A 122 -15.81 -11.91 0.50
N LEU A 123 -14.95 -11.48 1.43
CA LEU A 123 -13.61 -11.02 1.09
C LEU A 123 -12.71 -12.16 0.62
N LEU A 124 -12.81 -13.35 1.21
CA LEU A 124 -12.07 -14.53 0.75
C LEU A 124 -12.53 -14.98 -0.64
N GLU A 125 -13.82 -14.89 -0.93
CA GLU A 125 -14.39 -15.15 -2.26
C GLU A 125 -13.85 -14.15 -3.27
N ARG A 126 -13.85 -12.85 -2.92
CA ARG A 126 -13.31 -11.77 -3.76
C ARG A 126 -11.85 -11.97 -4.12
N VAL A 127 -11.02 -12.43 -3.19
CA VAL A 127 -9.61 -12.73 -3.47
C VAL A 127 -9.37 -14.19 -3.94
N GLY A 128 -10.43 -14.95 -4.25
CA GLY A 128 -10.39 -16.26 -4.89
C GLY A 128 -9.81 -17.39 -4.03
N ILE A 129 -9.97 -17.34 -2.68
CA ILE A 129 -9.42 -18.37 -1.77
C ILE A 129 -10.38 -18.79 -0.66
N LEU A 130 -11.71 -18.66 -0.85
CA LEU A 130 -12.71 -19.04 0.15
C LEU A 130 -12.56 -20.50 0.61
N GLN A 131 -12.21 -21.41 -0.29
CA GLN A 131 -12.00 -22.83 0.00
C GLN A 131 -10.87 -23.11 1.02
N LYS A 132 -10.06 -22.09 1.33
CA LYS A 132 -8.95 -22.17 2.29
C LYS A 132 -9.29 -21.58 3.66
N GLU A 133 -10.55 -21.18 3.93
CA GLU A 133 -10.93 -20.41 5.12
C GLU A 133 -10.49 -21.04 6.47
N ASN A 134 -10.48 -22.39 6.54
CA ASN A 134 -10.13 -23.13 7.75
C ASN A 134 -8.64 -23.55 7.79
N GLN A 135 -7.85 -23.23 6.78
CA GLN A 135 -6.43 -23.55 6.74
C GLN A 135 -5.60 -22.54 7.54
N PHE A 136 -4.40 -22.95 7.93
CA PHE A 136 -3.41 -22.06 8.56
C PHE A 136 -2.46 -21.47 7.51
N PRO A 137 -1.85 -20.29 7.76
CA PRO A 137 -0.92 -19.65 6.83
C PRO A 137 0.20 -20.56 6.33
N SER A 138 0.72 -21.45 7.17
CA SER A 138 1.81 -22.37 6.82
C SER A 138 1.48 -23.37 5.71
N SER A 139 0.20 -23.60 5.43
CA SER A 139 -0.26 -24.51 4.35
C SER A 139 -0.59 -23.79 3.05
N LEU A 140 -0.36 -22.47 2.97
CA LEU A 140 -0.67 -21.64 1.83
C LEU A 140 0.59 -21.31 1.04
N SER A 141 0.46 -21.18 -0.30
CA SER A 141 1.50 -20.58 -1.13
C SER A 141 1.70 -19.09 -0.80
N GLY A 142 2.82 -18.50 -1.21
CA GLY A 142 3.11 -17.08 -1.00
C GLY A 142 2.01 -16.17 -1.57
N GLY A 143 1.58 -16.43 -2.80
CA GLY A 143 0.50 -15.67 -3.43
C GLY A 143 -0.85 -15.80 -2.70
N GLN A 144 -1.16 -16.99 -2.17
CA GLN A 144 -2.34 -17.19 -1.33
C GLN A 144 -2.23 -16.42 -0.01
N GLN A 145 -1.07 -16.45 0.65
CA GLN A 145 -0.84 -15.68 1.88
C GLN A 145 -1.00 -14.17 1.62
N GLN A 146 -0.50 -13.67 0.51
CA GLN A 146 -0.62 -12.25 0.14
C GLN A 146 -2.08 -11.87 -0.12
N ARG A 147 -2.85 -12.71 -0.81
CA ARG A 147 -4.28 -12.48 -1.01
C ARG A 147 -5.06 -12.48 0.31
N VAL A 148 -4.70 -13.33 1.28
CA VAL A 148 -5.24 -13.26 2.65
C VAL A 148 -4.86 -11.93 3.32
N ALA A 149 -3.63 -11.46 3.17
CA ALA A 149 -3.19 -10.18 3.74
C ALA A 149 -3.96 -8.99 3.13
N ILE A 150 -4.26 -9.02 1.83
CA ILE A 150 -5.13 -8.04 1.16
C ILE A 150 -6.55 -8.10 1.74
N ALA A 151 -7.16 -9.28 1.81
CA ALA A 151 -8.50 -9.47 2.38
C ALA A 151 -8.59 -8.99 3.83
N ARG A 152 -7.55 -9.26 4.65
CA ARG A 152 -7.44 -8.75 6.02
C ARG A 152 -7.40 -7.23 6.09
N GLY A 153 -6.65 -6.59 5.18
CA GLY A 153 -6.62 -5.12 5.08
C GLY A 153 -8.00 -4.55 4.73
N LEU A 154 -8.69 -5.15 3.76
CA LEU A 154 -10.02 -4.75 3.32
C LEU A 154 -11.10 -4.97 4.38
N ALA A 155 -10.94 -5.95 5.28
CA ALA A 155 -11.92 -6.26 6.31
C ALA A 155 -12.17 -5.10 7.28
N MET A 156 -11.22 -4.18 7.42
CA MET A 156 -11.36 -2.95 8.21
C MET A 156 -12.13 -1.84 7.48
N GLN A 157 -12.57 -2.08 6.23
CA GLN A 157 -13.24 -1.09 5.37
C GLN A 157 -12.47 0.24 5.27
N PRO A 158 -11.15 0.17 4.96
CA PRO A 158 -10.31 1.36 4.92
C PRO A 158 -10.71 2.27 3.76
N LYS A 159 -10.44 3.57 3.91
CA LYS A 159 -10.59 4.56 2.81
C LYS A 159 -9.42 4.57 1.85
N ILE A 160 -8.27 4.05 2.30
CA ILE A 160 -7.02 4.03 1.54
C ILE A 160 -6.35 2.69 1.78
N MET A 161 -5.92 2.01 0.70
CA MET A 161 -5.08 0.83 0.77
C MET A 161 -3.64 1.18 0.41
N MET A 162 -2.70 0.72 1.22
CA MET A 162 -1.27 0.93 1.00
C MET A 162 -0.58 -0.42 0.82
N PHE A 163 0.27 -0.52 -0.20
CA PHE A 163 0.98 -1.73 -0.56
C PHE A 163 2.49 -1.46 -0.59
N ASP A 164 3.26 -2.15 0.25
CA ASP A 164 4.72 -2.05 0.34
C ASP A 164 5.34 -3.27 -0.35
N GLU A 165 5.66 -3.16 -1.63
CA GLU A 165 6.24 -4.22 -2.47
C GLU A 165 5.50 -5.57 -2.36
N PRO A 166 4.20 -5.62 -2.65
CA PRO A 166 3.34 -6.78 -2.34
C PRO A 166 3.69 -8.05 -3.11
N THR A 167 4.50 -7.97 -4.16
CA THR A 167 4.88 -9.09 -5.03
C THR A 167 6.33 -9.53 -4.90
N SER A 168 7.17 -8.75 -4.19
CA SER A 168 8.63 -8.96 -4.17
C SER A 168 9.10 -10.25 -3.47
N ALA A 169 8.24 -10.86 -2.64
CA ALA A 169 8.50 -12.13 -1.95
C ALA A 169 7.82 -13.33 -2.64
N LEU A 170 7.30 -13.15 -3.87
CA LEU A 170 6.53 -14.16 -4.60
C LEU A 170 7.29 -14.71 -5.80
N ASP A 171 7.03 -15.98 -6.10
CA ASP A 171 7.46 -16.57 -7.36
C ASP A 171 6.69 -15.94 -8.53
N PRO A 172 7.32 -15.83 -9.74
CA PRO A 172 6.72 -15.16 -10.90
C PRO A 172 5.31 -15.67 -11.26
N GLU A 173 5.05 -16.96 -11.08
CA GLU A 173 3.75 -17.58 -11.37
C GLU A 173 2.63 -17.07 -10.46
N MET A 174 2.97 -16.60 -9.25
CA MET A 174 2.00 -16.14 -8.24
C MET A 174 1.76 -14.63 -8.30
N ILE A 175 2.64 -13.87 -8.95
CA ILE A 175 2.56 -12.40 -9.04
C ILE A 175 1.26 -11.98 -9.70
N LYS A 176 0.89 -12.64 -10.80
CA LYS A 176 -0.30 -12.29 -11.58
C LYS A 176 -1.57 -12.33 -10.72
N GLU A 177 -1.77 -13.39 -9.94
CA GLU A 177 -2.98 -13.54 -9.11
C GLU A 177 -3.14 -12.42 -8.06
N VAL A 178 -2.01 -11.90 -7.54
CA VAL A 178 -2.03 -10.78 -6.59
C VAL A 178 -2.29 -9.45 -7.31
N LEU A 179 -1.66 -9.25 -8.47
CA LEU A 179 -1.88 -8.04 -9.28
C LEU A 179 -3.31 -7.95 -9.80
N ASP A 180 -3.92 -9.06 -10.23
CA ASP A 180 -5.31 -9.11 -10.69
C ASP A 180 -6.26 -8.60 -9.60
N VAL A 181 -6.08 -9.03 -8.34
CA VAL A 181 -6.86 -8.51 -7.20
C VAL A 181 -6.64 -7.01 -7.00
N MET A 182 -5.40 -6.53 -7.14
CA MET A 182 -5.09 -5.10 -6.96
C MET A 182 -5.67 -4.25 -8.10
N ILE A 183 -5.69 -4.77 -9.33
CA ILE A 183 -6.32 -4.13 -10.51
C ILE A 183 -7.83 -4.00 -10.28
N GLU A 184 -8.48 -5.05 -9.78
CA GLU A 184 -9.90 -5.01 -9.45
C GLU A 184 -10.21 -3.94 -8.39
N LEU A 185 -9.40 -3.84 -7.33
CA LEU A 185 -9.54 -2.79 -6.31
C LEU A 185 -9.39 -1.38 -6.90
N ALA A 186 -8.48 -1.20 -7.85
CA ALA A 186 -8.29 0.09 -8.54
C ALA A 186 -9.54 0.45 -9.37
N HIS A 187 -10.09 -0.49 -10.13
CA HIS A 187 -11.30 -0.30 -10.93
C HIS A 187 -12.53 -0.01 -10.06
N ASP A 188 -12.59 -0.54 -8.84
CA ASP A 188 -13.64 -0.23 -7.86
C ASP A 188 -13.50 1.17 -7.23
N GLY A 189 -12.49 1.95 -7.64
CA GLY A 189 -12.25 3.30 -7.15
C GLY A 189 -11.62 3.37 -5.76
N MET A 190 -10.94 2.30 -5.31
CA MET A 190 -10.16 2.32 -4.07
C MET A 190 -9.00 3.31 -4.19
N THR A 191 -8.86 4.21 -3.21
CA THR A 191 -7.65 5.04 -3.12
C THR A 191 -6.46 4.16 -2.75
N MET A 192 -5.40 4.16 -3.56
CA MET A 192 -4.27 3.26 -3.36
C MET A 192 -2.93 4.00 -3.40
N ILE A 193 -2.01 3.60 -2.53
CA ILE A 193 -0.58 3.94 -2.62
C ILE A 193 0.18 2.63 -2.77
N VAL A 194 0.89 2.46 -3.86
CA VAL A 194 1.56 1.21 -4.19
C VAL A 194 3.04 1.44 -4.41
N VAL A 195 3.88 0.93 -3.53
CA VAL A 195 5.32 0.81 -3.77
C VAL A 195 5.54 -0.50 -4.52
N THR A 196 6.03 -0.43 -5.76
CA THR A 196 6.22 -1.63 -6.57
C THR A 196 7.28 -1.45 -7.65
N HIS A 197 7.81 -2.56 -8.14
CA HIS A 197 8.64 -2.68 -9.34
C HIS A 197 7.86 -3.22 -10.55
N GLU A 198 6.57 -3.54 -10.38
CA GLU A 198 5.69 -4.05 -11.43
C GLU A 198 5.21 -2.91 -12.33
N MET A 199 6.03 -2.57 -13.35
CA MET A 199 5.73 -1.44 -14.23
C MET A 199 4.53 -1.68 -15.15
N GLY A 200 4.21 -2.96 -15.45
CA GLY A 200 2.99 -3.33 -16.17
C GLY A 200 1.74 -2.90 -15.40
N PHE A 201 1.68 -3.24 -14.13
CA PHE A 201 0.61 -2.80 -13.22
C PHE A 201 0.53 -1.26 -13.14
N ALA A 202 1.67 -0.60 -12.95
CA ALA A 202 1.72 0.87 -12.87
C ALA A 202 1.17 1.53 -14.15
N LYS A 203 1.47 0.95 -15.32
CA LYS A 203 0.98 1.47 -16.61
C LYS A 203 -0.52 1.29 -16.80
N GLU A 204 -1.08 0.21 -16.24
CA GLU A 204 -2.48 -0.17 -16.41
C GLU A 204 -3.42 0.65 -15.52
N VAL A 205 -3.07 0.82 -14.22
CA VAL A 205 -4.03 1.36 -13.25
C VAL A 205 -3.62 2.66 -12.57
N ALA A 206 -2.37 3.12 -12.71
CA ALA A 206 -1.95 4.30 -11.99
C ALA A 206 -2.55 5.59 -12.58
N ASP A 207 -3.07 6.47 -11.74
CA ASP A 207 -3.40 7.85 -12.08
C ASP A 207 -2.15 8.73 -12.02
N LYS A 208 -1.22 8.40 -11.13
CA LYS A 208 0.03 9.13 -10.93
C LYS A 208 1.17 8.16 -10.61
N ILE A 209 2.33 8.38 -11.22
CA ILE A 209 3.58 7.72 -10.88
C ILE A 209 4.53 8.73 -10.25
N VAL A 210 5.12 8.34 -9.13
CA VAL A 210 6.06 9.11 -8.32
C VAL A 210 7.41 8.39 -8.34
N MET A 211 8.40 9.00 -8.96
CA MET A 211 9.78 8.49 -8.95
C MET A 211 10.54 9.07 -7.76
N MET A 212 11.04 8.19 -6.90
CA MET A 212 11.90 8.56 -5.78
C MET A 212 13.35 8.16 -6.03
N ASP A 213 14.28 9.02 -5.63
CA ASP A 213 15.70 8.73 -5.58
C ASP A 213 16.36 9.55 -4.46
N GLU A 214 17.34 8.96 -3.76
CA GLU A 214 18.10 9.59 -2.66
C GLU A 214 17.21 10.35 -1.65
N GLY A 215 16.10 9.72 -1.26
CA GLY A 215 15.15 10.28 -0.27
C GLY A 215 14.28 11.42 -0.77
N LYS A 216 14.26 11.72 -2.07
CA LYS A 216 13.49 12.79 -2.68
C LYS A 216 12.53 12.28 -3.75
N ILE A 217 11.44 13.00 -3.96
CA ILE A 217 10.65 12.85 -5.17
C ILE A 217 11.33 13.65 -6.26
N ILE A 218 11.76 12.97 -7.33
CA ILE A 218 12.46 13.60 -8.46
C ILE A 218 11.55 13.83 -9.65
N GLU A 219 10.48 13.06 -9.79
CA GLU A 219 9.50 13.23 -10.86
C GLU A 219 8.13 12.72 -10.41
N GLU A 220 7.08 13.49 -10.74
CA GLU A 220 5.67 13.10 -10.66
C GLU A 220 5.05 13.29 -12.03
N SER A 221 4.39 12.28 -12.58
CA SER A 221 3.71 12.36 -13.87
C SER A 221 2.60 11.30 -14.00
N ILE A 222 1.74 11.48 -15.00
CA ILE A 222 0.79 10.45 -15.41
C ILE A 222 1.53 9.31 -16.15
N PRO A 223 0.97 8.08 -16.20
CA PRO A 223 1.66 6.93 -16.80
C PRO A 223 2.15 7.18 -18.23
N ASN A 224 1.33 7.78 -19.10
CA ASN A 224 1.71 8.05 -20.50
C ASN A 224 2.96 8.94 -20.62
N GLU A 225 3.09 9.97 -19.78
CA GLU A 225 4.28 10.82 -19.76
C GLU A 225 5.46 10.08 -19.15
N PHE A 226 5.26 9.37 -18.03
CA PHE A 226 6.31 8.65 -17.31
C PHE A 226 7.02 7.61 -18.18
N PHE A 227 6.23 6.80 -18.92
CA PHE A 227 6.78 5.75 -19.77
C PHE A 227 7.18 6.23 -21.18
N GLY A 228 6.47 7.21 -21.75
CA GLY A 228 6.69 7.67 -23.11
C GLY A 228 7.72 8.80 -23.25
N SER A 229 7.75 9.72 -22.28
CA SER A 229 8.61 10.91 -22.33
C SER A 229 9.04 11.38 -20.94
N PRO A 230 9.78 10.55 -20.17
CA PRO A 230 10.24 10.93 -18.84
C PRO A 230 11.11 12.17 -18.88
N LYS A 231 10.86 13.12 -17.96
CA LYS A 231 11.49 14.45 -17.95
C LYS A 231 12.89 14.45 -17.37
N LYS A 232 13.14 13.53 -16.41
CA LYS A 232 14.43 13.47 -15.69
C LYS A 232 15.32 12.37 -16.23
N ASP A 233 16.61 12.66 -16.42
CA ASP A 233 17.56 11.66 -16.91
C ASP A 233 17.69 10.48 -15.97
N ARG A 234 17.53 10.70 -14.66
CA ARG A 234 17.53 9.65 -13.67
C ARG A 234 16.34 8.70 -13.84
N THR A 235 15.16 9.23 -14.19
CA THR A 235 13.97 8.44 -14.53
C THR A 235 14.19 7.62 -15.80
N LYS A 236 14.74 8.24 -16.86
CA LYS A 236 15.10 7.54 -18.11
C LYS A 236 16.04 6.37 -17.84
N HIS A 237 17.10 6.60 -17.03
CA HIS A 237 18.05 5.56 -16.67
C HIS A 237 17.39 4.43 -15.85
N PHE A 238 16.52 4.75 -14.92
CA PHE A 238 15.75 3.77 -14.15
C PHE A 238 14.89 2.90 -15.07
N LEU A 239 14.08 3.52 -15.94
CA LEU A 239 13.22 2.80 -16.88
C LEU A 239 14.00 1.93 -17.85
N SER A 240 15.16 2.39 -18.36
CA SER A 240 16.00 1.60 -19.27
C SER A 240 16.55 0.30 -18.65
N LYS A 241 16.57 0.20 -17.31
CA LYS A 241 16.99 -1.02 -16.59
C LYS A 241 15.85 -1.99 -16.33
N ILE A 242 14.62 -1.49 -16.20
CA ILE A 242 13.46 -2.31 -15.78
C ILE A 242 12.62 -2.76 -16.98
N LEU A 243 12.59 -1.97 -18.05
CA LEU A 243 11.78 -2.26 -19.26
C LEU A 243 12.55 -3.10 -20.30
N LYS A 244 13.63 -3.77 -19.91
CA LYS A 244 14.39 -4.67 -20.80
C LYS A 244 13.74 -6.03 -20.90
#